data_2d32687a79acb135624ffd1dde706dff
#
_entry.id   2d32687a79acb135624ffd1dde706dff
#
_cell.length_a   1.000
_cell.length_b   1.000
_cell.length_c   1.000
_cell.angle_alpha   90.00
_cell.angle_beta   90.00
_cell.angle_gamma   90.00
#
_symmetry.space_group_name_H-M   'P 1'
#
loop_
_entity.id
_entity.type
_entity.pdbx_description
1 polymer ?
#
loop_
_entity_poly.entity_id
_entity_poly.type
_entity_poly.pdbx_seq_one_letter_code
_entity_poly.pdbx_strand_id
1 'polypeptide(L)'
;MSSSPGSPPGPPGASADDPAGSTPSDAAGPPPAGWPPAGWPGGPAQYGPAGPGQYGPAGPGQYGPAGPGQYGTPGAPGQYGPGGPAPYGPGAPYGPPPRRGLFGIEPSPPPPRPFRGLLAFLVVEIVFLGSSFLLALGLGEVDSAQEVLLAIVVPTILAALTCVVWTRVFGSGPLADLGLRFRWEDVGIGLLIGVAGLFVTIPAALAYLYLVGPDLTTSVGVAFEGIRTTWPVALAVMVGVVVVAPVCEEIVYRGLLWNAIAHWVGNRWVVFVLTTAVFALAHLEFLRAPLLFVVALPLGVARLLTGRVTAGIVAHAVNNFLPGLALALMLVGAFPAV
;
A
#
# COMPACT_ATOMS: atom_id res chain seq x y z
N MET A 1 26.73 52.06 -39.28
CA MET A 1 25.42 52.21 -39.88
C MET A 1 24.55 51.22 -39.10
N SER A 2 24.09 51.52 -37.96
CA SER A 2 22.97 52.33 -37.50
C SER A 2 21.63 51.83 -38.03
N SER A 3 20.86 51.19 -37.19
CA SER A 3 19.47 51.48 -36.92
C SER A 3 18.89 50.54 -35.86
N SER A 4 18.51 51.12 -34.74
CA SER A 4 17.73 50.48 -33.67
C SER A 4 16.23 50.48 -33.99
N PRO A 5 15.46 49.57 -33.41
CA PRO A 5 14.02 49.43 -33.57
C PRO A 5 13.20 50.11 -32.49
N GLY A 6 11.99 50.50 -32.87
CA GLY A 6 11.01 51.19 -32.04
C GLY A 6 10.27 50.30 -31.04
N SER A 7 9.86 50.93 -29.96
CA SER A 7 9.02 50.42 -28.88
C SER A 7 7.52 50.41 -29.27
N PRO A 8 6.71 49.53 -28.65
CA PRO A 8 5.26 49.48 -28.86
C PRO A 8 4.49 50.45 -27.91
N PRO A 9 3.26 50.85 -28.28
CA PRO A 9 2.44 51.79 -27.51
C PRO A 9 1.64 51.12 -26.37
N GLY A 10 1.41 51.86 -25.30
CA GLY A 10 0.63 51.51 -24.14
C GLY A 10 -0.89 51.69 -24.32
N PRO A 11 -1.67 51.21 -23.34
CA PRO A 11 -3.13 51.16 -23.42
C PRO A 11 -3.82 52.45 -22.92
N PRO A 12 -5.05 52.74 -23.36
CA PRO A 12 -5.84 53.82 -22.80
C PRO A 12 -6.78 53.39 -21.67
N GLY A 13 -6.81 54.08 -20.62
CA GLY A 13 -7.71 54.97 -19.95
C GLY A 13 -8.97 54.33 -19.32
N ALA A 14 -9.01 54.49 -18.02
CA ALA A 14 -10.13 54.23 -17.12
C ALA A 14 -11.26 55.27 -17.30
N SER A 15 -12.50 54.86 -16.98
CA SER A 15 -13.49 55.77 -16.37
C SER A 15 -14.34 55.00 -15.34
N ALA A 16 -14.41 55.60 -14.20
CA ALA A 16 -15.26 55.27 -13.06
C ALA A 16 -16.71 55.62 -13.34
N ASP A 17 -17.62 54.88 -12.74
CA ASP A 17 -18.84 55.40 -12.10
C ASP A 17 -19.47 54.33 -11.22
N ASP A 18 -19.47 54.57 -9.92
CA ASP A 18 -20.38 54.02 -8.93
C ASP A 18 -21.60 54.97 -8.83
N PRO A 19 -22.85 54.57 -8.49
CA PRO A 19 -23.16 54.40 -7.10
C PRO A 19 -24.31 53.41 -6.72
N ALA A 20 -24.18 52.97 -5.49
CA ALA A 20 -25.22 52.83 -4.46
C ALA A 20 -26.44 51.88 -4.64
N GLY A 21 -26.49 50.85 -3.78
CA GLY A 21 -27.58 50.75 -2.79
C GLY A 21 -28.81 49.94 -3.16
N SER A 22 -28.91 48.75 -2.56
CA SER A 22 -30.10 48.35 -1.80
C SER A 22 -29.98 46.89 -1.28
N THR A 23 -30.02 46.75 0.01
CA THR A 23 -30.33 45.54 0.77
C THR A 23 -31.87 45.31 0.83
N PRO A 24 -32.36 44.30 1.54
CA PRO A 24 -32.66 42.93 1.09
C PRO A 24 -34.17 42.65 1.26
N SER A 25 -34.63 41.57 0.77
CA SER A 25 -35.96 41.07 1.20
C SER A 25 -35.98 39.55 1.22
N ASP A 26 -36.25 39.03 2.40
CA ASP A 26 -36.62 37.66 2.69
C ASP A 26 -37.79 37.20 1.83
N ALA A 27 -37.71 36.04 1.22
CA ALA A 27 -38.85 35.21 0.88
C ALA A 27 -38.41 33.74 0.72
N ALA A 28 -38.53 32.99 1.80
CA ALA A 28 -38.51 31.55 1.75
C ALA A 28 -39.82 31.04 1.12
N GLY A 29 -39.71 30.38 -0.04
CA GLY A 29 -40.81 29.63 -0.64
C GLY A 29 -40.84 28.21 -0.07
N PRO A 30 -42.05 27.56 0.04
CA PRO A 30 -42.21 26.27 0.62
C PRO A 30 -41.69 25.14 -0.26
N PRO A 31 -41.21 24.01 0.33
CA PRO A 31 -40.74 22.86 -0.43
C PRO A 31 -41.88 22.07 -1.08
N PRO A 32 -41.62 21.36 -2.19
CA PRO A 32 -42.63 20.54 -2.87
C PRO A 32 -42.99 19.30 -2.05
N ALA A 33 -44.28 19.02 -1.97
CA ALA A 33 -44.87 17.85 -1.32
C ALA A 33 -44.56 16.56 -2.09
N GLY A 34 -44.23 15.50 -1.37
CA GLY A 34 -44.21 14.16 -1.94
C GLY A 34 -43.15 13.20 -1.39
N TRP A 35 -43.17 12.90 -0.07
CA TRP A 35 -42.49 11.71 0.46
C TRP A 35 -43.46 11.01 1.46
N PRO A 36 -43.59 9.67 1.39
CA PRO A 36 -44.45 8.94 2.35
C PRO A 36 -43.77 8.81 3.71
N PRO A 37 -44.53 8.70 4.83
CA PRO A 37 -43.94 8.60 6.15
C PRO A 37 -43.44 7.20 6.43
N ALA A 38 -42.11 7.10 6.69
CA ALA A 38 -41.52 5.89 7.25
C ALA A 38 -41.72 5.90 8.77
N GLY A 39 -42.54 5.00 9.26
CA GLY A 39 -42.69 4.74 10.68
C GLY A 39 -41.49 4.00 11.24
N TRP A 40 -40.82 4.58 12.21
CA TRP A 40 -39.85 3.90 13.06
C TRP A 40 -40.36 3.92 14.49
N PRO A 41 -40.51 2.77 15.19
CA PRO A 41 -40.71 2.70 16.62
C PRO A 41 -39.37 2.62 17.33
N GLY A 42 -39.05 3.56 18.19
CA GLY A 42 -37.87 3.52 19.05
C GLY A 42 -37.48 4.87 19.62
N GLY A 43 -38.24 5.33 20.61
CA GLY A 43 -37.89 6.48 21.42
C GLY A 43 -36.68 6.20 22.33
N PRO A 44 -35.95 7.25 22.79
CA PRO A 44 -34.74 7.08 23.60
C PRO A 44 -35.08 6.56 25.00
N ALA A 45 -34.34 5.52 25.44
CA ALA A 45 -34.41 5.00 26.80
C ALA A 45 -33.86 6.05 27.78
N GLN A 46 -34.69 6.44 28.76
CA GLN A 46 -34.26 7.23 29.90
C GLN A 46 -33.41 6.35 30.84
N TYR A 47 -32.17 6.71 31.05
CA TYR A 47 -31.32 6.15 32.09
C TYR A 47 -31.65 6.86 33.42
N GLY A 48 -32.28 6.12 34.36
CA GLY A 48 -32.38 6.53 35.75
C GLY A 48 -31.07 6.30 36.51
N PRO A 49 -30.76 7.04 37.59
CA PRO A 49 -29.51 6.89 38.33
C PRO A 49 -29.48 5.56 39.09
N ALA A 50 -28.32 4.83 38.97
CA ALA A 50 -28.07 3.62 39.70
C ALA A 50 -27.86 3.91 41.19
N GLY A 51 -28.61 3.19 42.05
CA GLY A 51 -28.43 3.23 43.48
C GLY A 51 -27.18 2.50 43.96
N PRO A 52 -26.66 2.81 45.17
CA PRO A 52 -25.41 2.24 45.68
C PRO A 52 -25.57 0.77 46.04
N GLY A 53 -24.77 -0.11 45.41
CA GLY A 53 -24.67 -1.52 45.72
C GLY A 53 -23.95 -1.75 47.04
N GLN A 54 -24.56 -2.49 47.95
CA GLN A 54 -23.94 -2.96 49.20
C GLN A 54 -23.02 -4.13 48.92
N TYR A 55 -21.73 -3.97 49.25
CA TYR A 55 -20.76 -5.06 49.28
C TYR A 55 -20.91 -5.80 50.61
N GLY A 56 -21.30 -7.07 50.56
CA GLY A 56 -21.20 -7.99 51.69
C GLY A 56 -19.82 -8.67 51.74
N PRO A 57 -19.26 -9.03 52.92
CA PRO A 57 -17.96 -9.62 53.03
C PRO A 57 -17.94 -11.09 52.56
N ALA A 58 -16.88 -11.47 51.80
CA ALA A 58 -16.62 -12.82 51.32
C ALA A 58 -16.25 -13.74 52.49
N GLY A 59 -16.94 -14.86 52.62
CA GLY A 59 -16.62 -15.93 53.58
C GLY A 59 -15.45 -16.80 53.09
N PRO A 60 -14.70 -17.45 54.04
CA PRO A 60 -13.52 -18.23 53.70
C PRO A 60 -13.89 -19.56 53.03
N GLY A 61 -13.28 -19.85 51.87
CA GLY A 61 -13.41 -21.09 51.13
C GLY A 61 -12.70 -22.25 51.84
N GLN A 62 -13.42 -23.36 52.08
CA GLN A 62 -12.87 -24.62 52.58
C GLN A 62 -12.31 -25.42 51.40
N TYR A 63 -11.01 -25.75 51.47
CA TYR A 63 -10.38 -26.74 50.60
C TYR A 63 -10.63 -28.15 51.15
N GLY A 64 -11.35 -29.00 50.40
CA GLY A 64 -11.45 -30.43 50.64
C GLY A 64 -10.37 -31.21 49.88
N PRO A 65 -9.87 -32.36 50.42
CA PRO A 65 -8.82 -33.12 49.79
C PRO A 65 -9.30 -33.91 48.56
N ALA A 66 -8.42 -34.00 47.55
CA ALA A 66 -8.63 -34.74 46.31
C ALA A 66 -8.66 -36.27 46.58
N GLY A 67 -9.71 -36.94 46.13
CA GLY A 67 -9.84 -38.41 46.14
C GLY A 67 -9.20 -39.03 44.88
N PRO A 68 -8.76 -40.33 44.96
CA PRO A 68 -8.03 -41.03 43.90
C PRO A 68 -8.92 -41.40 42.71
N GLY A 69 -8.36 -41.25 41.47
CA GLY A 69 -9.01 -41.51 40.22
C GLY A 69 -9.47 -42.95 39.99
N GLN A 70 -10.66 -43.12 39.45
CA GLN A 70 -11.15 -44.38 38.89
C GLN A 70 -10.98 -44.38 37.36
N TYR A 71 -10.30 -45.41 36.86
CA TYR A 71 -10.23 -45.74 35.45
C TYR A 71 -11.58 -46.31 34.99
N GLY A 72 -12.26 -45.64 34.07
CA GLY A 72 -13.48 -46.12 33.42
C GLY A 72 -13.17 -46.97 32.20
N THR A 73 -13.85 -48.12 32.10
CA THR A 73 -13.87 -49.10 31.01
C THR A 73 -14.45 -48.53 29.69
N PRO A 74 -14.08 -49.09 28.51
CA PRO A 74 -14.60 -48.62 27.22
C PRO A 74 -16.07 -49.02 27.04
N GLY A 75 -16.93 -48.00 26.87
CA GLY A 75 -18.37 -48.17 26.63
C GLY A 75 -18.71 -48.24 25.16
N ALA A 76 -19.78 -48.95 24.85
CA ALA A 76 -20.37 -49.31 23.58
C ALA A 76 -20.76 -48.12 22.67
N PRO A 77 -20.99 -48.34 21.36
CA PRO A 77 -21.29 -47.27 20.36
C PRO A 77 -22.65 -46.64 20.62
N GLY A 78 -22.62 -45.33 20.90
CA GLY A 78 -23.82 -44.51 21.14
C GLY A 78 -24.58 -44.20 19.88
N GLN A 79 -25.89 -44.36 19.90
CA GLN A 79 -26.86 -43.99 18.89
C GLN A 79 -26.84 -42.46 18.62
N TYR A 80 -26.67 -42.08 17.37
CA TYR A 80 -26.91 -40.72 16.91
C TYR A 80 -28.42 -40.42 16.90
N GLY A 81 -28.90 -39.65 17.87
CA GLY A 81 -30.20 -38.98 17.79
C GLY A 81 -30.12 -37.72 16.94
N PRO A 82 -31.22 -37.29 16.24
CA PRO A 82 -31.22 -36.02 15.49
C PRO A 82 -31.07 -34.86 16.46
N GLY A 83 -29.91 -34.20 16.42
CA GLY A 83 -29.59 -33.06 17.24
C GLY A 83 -30.47 -31.86 16.92
N GLY A 84 -31.33 -31.46 17.85
CA GLY A 84 -31.96 -30.16 17.85
C GLY A 84 -30.93 -29.05 17.99
N PRO A 85 -31.22 -27.82 17.55
CA PRO A 85 -30.31 -26.68 17.66
C PRO A 85 -29.96 -26.44 19.15
N ALA A 86 -28.68 -26.37 19.47
CA ALA A 86 -28.20 -26.01 20.79
C ALA A 86 -28.75 -24.65 21.20
N PRO A 87 -29.24 -24.46 22.45
CA PRO A 87 -29.70 -23.13 22.89
C PRO A 87 -28.51 -22.20 22.98
N TYR A 88 -28.55 -21.14 22.18
CA TYR A 88 -27.60 -20.04 22.25
C TYR A 88 -27.71 -19.37 23.63
N GLY A 89 -26.67 -19.47 24.44
CA GLY A 89 -26.55 -18.74 25.69
C GLY A 89 -26.54 -17.21 25.42
N PRO A 90 -27.22 -16.40 26.23
CA PRO A 90 -27.20 -14.95 26.11
C PRO A 90 -25.82 -14.42 26.54
N GLY A 91 -24.99 -13.98 25.61
CA GLY A 91 -23.77 -13.29 25.96
C GLY A 91 -22.56 -13.40 25.04
N ALA A 92 -22.62 -14.09 23.90
CA ALA A 92 -21.54 -13.98 22.92
C ALA A 92 -21.69 -12.67 22.15
N PRO A 93 -20.72 -11.73 22.20
CA PRO A 93 -20.78 -10.56 21.34
C PRO A 93 -20.72 -11.05 19.89
N TYR A 94 -21.78 -10.79 19.13
CA TYR A 94 -21.80 -10.94 17.68
C TYR A 94 -20.75 -9.99 17.08
N GLY A 95 -19.51 -10.44 17.00
CA GLY A 95 -18.57 -9.83 16.09
C GLY A 95 -19.11 -9.96 14.68
N PRO A 96 -18.95 -8.94 13.80
CA PRO A 96 -19.33 -9.08 12.41
C PRO A 96 -18.66 -10.33 11.85
N PRO A 97 -19.37 -11.14 10.99
CA PRO A 97 -18.81 -12.34 10.44
C PRO A 97 -17.48 -12.02 9.74
N PRO A 98 -16.47 -12.91 9.83
CA PRO A 98 -15.20 -12.67 9.19
C PRO A 98 -15.44 -12.40 7.71
N ARG A 99 -15.00 -11.23 7.23
CA ARG A 99 -15.10 -10.85 5.83
C ARG A 99 -14.22 -11.80 5.03
N ARG A 100 -14.80 -12.80 4.40
CA ARG A 100 -14.10 -13.66 3.45
C ARG A 100 -13.61 -12.77 2.30
N GLY A 101 -12.29 -12.67 2.14
CA GLY A 101 -11.69 -12.04 0.97
C GLY A 101 -12.09 -12.76 -0.31
N LEU A 102 -11.94 -12.10 -1.45
CA LEU A 102 -12.06 -12.75 -2.75
C LEU A 102 -11.13 -13.98 -2.73
N PHE A 103 -11.60 -15.16 -3.16
CA PHE A 103 -10.92 -16.46 -3.06
C PHE A 103 -10.76 -17.06 -1.64
N GLY A 104 -11.55 -16.63 -0.64
CA GLY A 104 -11.48 -17.18 0.71
C GLY A 104 -10.25 -16.77 1.51
N ILE A 105 -9.46 -15.83 1.01
CA ILE A 105 -8.27 -15.29 1.67
C ILE A 105 -8.74 -14.20 2.63
N GLU A 106 -8.55 -14.42 3.92
CA GLU A 106 -8.87 -13.41 4.93
C GLU A 106 -7.90 -12.22 4.81
N PRO A 107 -8.40 -10.99 4.64
CA PRO A 107 -7.54 -9.82 4.73
C PRO A 107 -6.90 -9.76 6.13
N SER A 108 -5.64 -9.36 6.19
CA SER A 108 -4.96 -9.14 7.48
C SER A 108 -5.81 -8.17 8.33
N PRO A 109 -6.05 -8.47 9.62
CA PRO A 109 -6.76 -7.55 10.49
C PRO A 109 -6.00 -6.22 10.52
N PRO A 110 -6.71 -5.07 10.59
CA PRO A 110 -6.06 -3.77 10.72
C PRO A 110 -5.17 -3.77 11.99
N PRO A 111 -4.05 -3.05 11.96
CA PRO A 111 -3.16 -2.99 13.10
C PRO A 111 -3.90 -2.46 14.33
N PRO A 112 -3.74 -3.08 15.51
CA PRO A 112 -4.51 -2.75 16.71
C PRO A 112 -4.14 -1.39 17.32
N ARG A 113 -3.10 -0.71 16.83
CA ARG A 113 -2.65 0.61 17.32
C ARG A 113 -2.42 1.55 16.13
N PRO A 114 -2.71 2.87 16.31
CA PRO A 114 -2.31 3.86 15.32
C PRO A 114 -0.77 3.95 15.34
N PHE A 115 -0.10 3.25 14.44
CA PHE A 115 1.36 3.24 14.35
C PHE A 115 1.94 4.49 13.67
N ARG A 116 1.16 5.58 13.64
CA ARG A 116 1.52 6.85 12.99
C ARG A 116 2.05 6.63 11.56
N GLY A 117 1.34 5.80 10.79
CA GLY A 117 1.81 5.27 9.52
C GLY A 117 2.22 6.31 8.48
N LEU A 118 1.49 7.43 8.38
CA LEU A 118 1.87 8.51 7.45
C LEU A 118 3.16 9.21 7.89
N LEU A 119 3.37 9.40 9.21
CA LEU A 119 4.64 9.92 9.72
C LEU A 119 5.78 8.93 9.47
N ALA A 120 5.52 7.63 9.67
CA ALA A 120 6.49 6.59 9.36
C ALA A 120 6.89 6.62 7.88
N PHE A 121 5.90 6.74 6.99
CA PHE A 121 6.16 6.83 5.54
C PHE A 121 7.01 8.06 5.20
N LEU A 122 6.69 9.22 5.77
CA LEU A 122 7.50 10.43 5.57
C LEU A 122 8.96 10.24 6.05
N VAL A 123 9.16 9.61 7.21
CA VAL A 123 10.52 9.31 7.71
C VAL A 123 11.25 8.33 6.78
N VAL A 124 10.55 7.33 6.26
CA VAL A 124 11.11 6.37 5.30
C VAL A 124 11.56 7.07 4.01
N GLU A 125 10.76 7.97 3.47
CA GLU A 125 11.12 8.75 2.27
C GLU A 125 12.30 9.70 2.54
N ILE A 126 12.36 10.31 3.72
CA ILE A 126 13.53 11.14 4.13
C ILE A 126 14.79 10.28 4.22
N VAL A 127 14.71 9.08 4.79
CA VAL A 127 15.84 8.15 4.85
C VAL A 127 16.27 7.71 3.46
N PHE A 128 15.30 7.37 2.60
CA PHE A 128 15.57 6.98 1.20
C PHE A 128 16.27 8.10 0.43
N LEU A 129 15.67 9.29 0.37
CA LEU A 129 16.22 10.44 -0.37
C LEU A 129 17.53 10.93 0.24
N GLY A 130 17.60 11.00 1.58
CA GLY A 130 18.79 11.42 2.30
C GLY A 130 19.97 10.47 2.07
N SER A 131 19.76 9.16 2.15
CA SER A 131 20.81 8.18 1.88
C SER A 131 21.21 8.14 0.41
N SER A 132 20.28 8.31 -0.52
CA SER A 132 20.56 8.45 -1.96
C SER A 132 21.45 9.66 -2.23
N PHE A 133 21.12 10.81 -1.64
CA PHE A 133 21.89 12.04 -1.77
C PHE A 133 23.31 11.93 -1.16
N LEU A 134 23.41 11.39 0.06
CA LEU A 134 24.71 11.18 0.73
C LEU A 134 25.59 10.20 -0.04
N LEU A 135 24.99 9.15 -0.61
CA LEU A 135 25.73 8.18 -1.40
C LEU A 135 26.20 8.79 -2.74
N ALA A 136 25.35 9.59 -3.39
CA ALA A 136 25.75 10.33 -4.58
C ALA A 136 26.91 11.31 -4.32
N LEU A 137 26.88 12.01 -3.18
CA LEU A 137 28.01 12.87 -2.77
C LEU A 137 29.30 12.07 -2.49
N GLY A 138 29.15 10.87 -1.90
CA GLY A 138 30.30 10.02 -1.54
C GLY A 138 30.93 9.31 -2.73
N LEU A 139 30.14 8.90 -3.71
CA LEU A 139 30.63 8.22 -4.93
C LEU A 139 31.21 9.21 -5.95
N GLY A 140 30.69 10.44 -6.01
CA GLY A 140 31.07 11.41 -7.05
C GLY A 140 30.60 11.00 -8.43
N GLU A 141 31.49 11.04 -9.42
CA GLU A 141 31.21 10.49 -10.75
C GLU A 141 31.12 8.97 -10.68
N VAL A 142 30.07 8.40 -11.25
CA VAL A 142 29.77 6.97 -11.17
C VAL A 142 30.11 6.33 -12.52
N ASP A 143 31.18 5.54 -12.56
CA ASP A 143 31.74 4.97 -13.79
C ASP A 143 31.59 3.44 -13.85
N SER A 144 31.13 2.79 -12.80
CA SER A 144 31.02 1.34 -12.72
C SER A 144 29.61 0.84 -12.42
N ALA A 145 29.27 -0.31 -12.96
CA ALA A 145 27.99 -0.97 -12.68
C ALA A 145 27.80 -1.32 -11.19
N GLN A 146 28.87 -1.53 -10.45
CA GLN A 146 28.83 -1.79 -9.00
C GLN A 146 28.40 -0.54 -8.23
N GLU A 147 28.93 0.62 -8.59
CA GLU A 147 28.57 1.90 -7.94
C GLU A 147 27.10 2.25 -8.20
N VAL A 148 26.64 2.09 -9.48
CA VAL A 148 25.20 2.29 -9.79
C VAL A 148 24.35 1.31 -8.99
N LEU A 149 24.73 0.02 -8.91
CA LEU A 149 24.01 -0.97 -8.13
C LEU A 149 23.94 -0.57 -6.64
N LEU A 150 25.03 -0.11 -6.06
CA LEU A 150 25.06 0.38 -4.68
C LEU A 150 24.15 1.61 -4.50
N ALA A 151 24.20 2.55 -5.46
CA ALA A 151 23.36 3.75 -5.42
C ALA A 151 21.85 3.43 -5.45
N ILE A 152 21.45 2.34 -6.11
CA ILE A 152 20.05 1.89 -6.15
C ILE A 152 19.68 1.06 -4.91
N VAL A 153 20.51 0.06 -4.58
CA VAL A 153 20.15 -0.98 -3.60
C VAL A 153 20.27 -0.49 -2.15
N VAL A 154 21.31 0.28 -1.82
CA VAL A 154 21.55 0.72 -0.43
C VAL A 154 20.41 1.59 0.10
N PRO A 155 19.95 2.64 -0.59
CA PRO A 155 18.83 3.45 -0.12
C PRO A 155 17.52 2.68 0.00
N THR A 156 17.23 1.79 -0.94
CA THR A 156 16.00 0.97 -0.90
C THR A 156 16.00 0.00 0.28
N ILE A 157 17.13 -0.62 0.59
CA ILE A 157 17.29 -1.47 1.79
C ILE A 157 17.13 -0.65 3.06
N LEU A 158 17.74 0.53 3.15
CA LEU A 158 17.62 1.41 4.33
C LEU A 158 16.18 1.85 4.55
N ALA A 159 15.44 2.17 3.48
CA ALA A 159 14.01 2.48 3.53
C ALA A 159 13.20 1.31 4.08
N ALA A 160 13.39 0.10 3.55
CA ALA A 160 12.68 -1.09 4.01
C ALA A 160 13.03 -1.47 5.46
N LEU A 161 14.31 -1.36 5.84
CA LEU A 161 14.75 -1.56 7.23
C LEU A 161 14.11 -0.54 8.17
N THR A 162 14.00 0.71 7.74
CA THR A 162 13.31 1.77 8.52
C THR A 162 11.84 1.39 8.76
N CYS A 163 11.13 0.83 7.77
CA CYS A 163 9.77 0.31 7.97
C CYS A 163 9.73 -0.78 9.04
N VAL A 164 10.66 -1.74 8.98
CA VAL A 164 10.74 -2.86 9.94
C VAL A 164 11.04 -2.36 11.35
N VAL A 165 12.02 -1.46 11.51
CA VAL A 165 12.38 -0.88 12.80
C VAL A 165 11.23 -0.05 13.37
N TRP A 166 10.62 0.82 12.55
CA TRP A 166 9.50 1.65 12.98
C TRP A 166 8.33 0.82 13.51
N THR A 167 7.93 -0.21 12.77
CA THR A 167 6.80 -1.08 13.17
C THR A 167 7.13 -1.92 14.40
N ARG A 168 8.39 -2.28 14.63
CA ARG A 168 8.80 -2.95 15.86
C ARG A 168 8.78 -2.04 17.09
N VAL A 169 9.18 -0.78 16.92
CA VAL A 169 9.30 0.18 18.03
C VAL A 169 7.95 0.84 18.35
N PHE A 170 7.22 1.26 17.32
CA PHE A 170 6.01 2.10 17.47
C PHE A 170 4.71 1.38 17.09
N GLY A 171 4.79 0.18 16.54
CA GLY A 171 3.64 -0.58 16.05
C GLY A 171 3.42 -1.90 16.77
N SER A 172 2.74 -2.82 16.08
CA SER A 172 2.46 -4.20 16.51
C SER A 172 3.46 -5.20 15.93
N GLY A 173 4.43 -4.71 15.17
CA GLY A 173 5.48 -5.48 14.53
C GLY A 173 5.29 -5.68 13.02
N PRO A 174 6.37 -5.99 12.29
CA PRO A 174 6.38 -6.00 10.83
C PRO A 174 5.44 -7.04 10.22
N LEU A 175 5.22 -8.19 10.87
CA LEU A 175 4.30 -9.21 10.35
C LEU A 175 2.85 -8.73 10.31
N ALA A 176 2.45 -7.92 11.29
CA ALA A 176 1.09 -7.40 11.40
C ALA A 176 0.94 -6.08 10.61
N ASP A 177 1.85 -5.13 10.86
CA ASP A 177 1.72 -3.76 10.37
C ASP A 177 2.14 -3.59 8.90
N LEU A 178 3.00 -4.48 8.37
CA LEU A 178 3.44 -4.46 6.97
C LEU A 178 2.80 -5.58 6.13
N GLY A 179 2.09 -6.53 6.77
CA GLY A 179 1.52 -7.69 6.07
C GLY A 179 2.58 -8.67 5.55
N LEU A 180 3.70 -8.83 6.28
CA LEU A 180 4.83 -9.70 5.91
C LEU A 180 4.59 -11.19 6.24
N ARG A 181 3.33 -11.59 6.46
CA ARG A 181 2.99 -13.00 6.68
C ARG A 181 3.13 -13.76 5.36
N PHE A 182 4.06 -14.70 5.31
CA PHE A 182 4.32 -15.54 4.14
C PHE A 182 3.33 -16.70 4.05
N ARG A 183 2.85 -17.00 2.85
CA ARG A 183 2.12 -18.21 2.49
C ARG A 183 2.55 -18.66 1.09
N TRP A 184 2.68 -19.96 0.89
CA TRP A 184 3.07 -20.50 -0.43
C TRP A 184 2.05 -20.18 -1.53
N GLU A 185 0.77 -20.09 -1.17
CA GLU A 185 -0.29 -19.70 -2.12
C GLU A 185 -0.06 -18.30 -2.70
N ASP A 186 0.56 -17.39 -1.92
CA ASP A 186 0.87 -16.04 -2.38
C ASP A 186 1.87 -16.03 -3.53
N VAL A 187 2.80 -17.00 -3.56
CA VAL A 187 3.75 -17.15 -4.65
C VAL A 187 3.01 -17.50 -5.94
N GLY A 188 2.11 -18.50 -5.88
CA GLY A 188 1.28 -18.88 -7.05
C GLY A 188 0.38 -17.76 -7.54
N ILE A 189 -0.27 -17.04 -6.61
CA ILE A 189 -1.12 -15.88 -6.94
C ILE A 189 -0.28 -14.76 -7.55
N GLY A 190 0.89 -14.46 -6.98
CA GLY A 190 1.81 -13.45 -7.48
C GLY A 190 2.32 -13.76 -8.88
N LEU A 191 2.71 -15.01 -9.15
CA LEU A 191 3.10 -15.47 -10.49
C LEU A 191 1.95 -15.30 -11.48
N LEU A 192 0.75 -15.76 -11.14
CA LEU A 192 -0.42 -15.63 -12.01
C LEU A 192 -0.73 -14.17 -12.33
N ILE A 193 -0.77 -13.30 -11.31
CA ILE A 193 -1.05 -11.87 -11.48
C ILE A 193 0.09 -11.18 -12.25
N GLY A 194 1.34 -11.51 -11.95
CA GLY A 194 2.50 -10.95 -12.64
C GLY A 194 2.48 -11.30 -14.13
N VAL A 195 2.29 -12.58 -14.47
CA VAL A 195 2.19 -13.02 -15.88
C VAL A 195 0.97 -12.41 -16.58
N ALA A 196 -0.21 -12.45 -15.95
CA ALA A 196 -1.40 -11.79 -16.49
C ALA A 196 -1.18 -10.27 -16.65
N GLY A 197 -0.46 -9.65 -15.71
CA GLY A 197 -0.07 -8.24 -15.77
C GLY A 197 0.76 -7.89 -16.99
N LEU A 198 1.65 -8.77 -17.47
CA LEU A 198 2.46 -8.53 -18.66
C LEU A 198 1.59 -8.30 -19.93
N PHE A 199 0.44 -8.94 -20.02
CA PHE A 199 -0.52 -8.71 -21.13
C PHE A 199 -1.16 -7.30 -21.08
N VAL A 200 -1.05 -6.58 -19.97
CA VAL A 200 -1.49 -5.19 -19.84
C VAL A 200 -0.28 -4.25 -19.94
N THR A 201 0.81 -4.55 -19.23
CA THR A 201 1.95 -3.65 -19.09
C THR A 201 2.79 -3.56 -20.36
N ILE A 202 2.97 -4.66 -21.11
CA ILE A 202 3.71 -4.64 -22.37
C ILE A 202 2.99 -3.82 -23.43
N PRO A 203 1.69 -4.05 -23.75
CA PRO A 203 0.97 -3.19 -24.69
C PRO A 203 0.92 -1.72 -24.26
N ALA A 204 0.76 -1.46 -22.95
CA ALA A 204 0.76 -0.10 -22.43
C ALA A 204 2.12 0.57 -22.64
N ALA A 205 3.23 -0.13 -22.39
CA ALA A 205 4.58 0.38 -22.64
C ALA A 205 4.83 0.67 -24.12
N LEU A 206 4.42 -0.25 -25.02
CA LEU A 206 4.53 -0.05 -26.46
C LEU A 206 3.68 1.13 -26.96
N ALA A 207 2.43 1.22 -26.50
CA ALA A 207 1.56 2.35 -26.82
C ALA A 207 2.13 3.67 -26.30
N TYR A 208 2.68 3.66 -25.09
CA TYR A 208 3.29 4.84 -24.49
C TYR A 208 4.54 5.29 -25.26
N LEU A 209 5.41 4.35 -25.64
CA LEU A 209 6.57 4.60 -26.49
C LEU A 209 6.16 5.20 -27.85
N TYR A 210 5.09 4.69 -28.45
CA TYR A 210 4.55 5.22 -29.70
C TYR A 210 4.01 6.65 -29.56
N LEU A 211 3.34 6.97 -28.44
CA LEU A 211 2.70 8.26 -28.20
C LEU A 211 3.68 9.36 -27.77
N VAL A 212 4.68 9.01 -26.95
CA VAL A 212 5.60 9.98 -26.33
C VAL A 212 6.96 10.03 -27.01
N GLY A 213 7.34 8.95 -27.70
CA GLY A 213 8.59 8.86 -28.46
C GLY A 213 9.66 7.99 -27.80
N PRO A 214 10.78 7.73 -28.51
CA PRO A 214 11.84 6.83 -28.06
C PRO A 214 12.72 7.40 -26.93
N ASP A 215 12.66 8.69 -26.65
CA ASP A 215 13.46 9.37 -25.62
C ASP A 215 13.03 9.03 -24.18
N LEU A 216 12.11 8.09 -24.02
CA LEU A 216 11.63 7.58 -22.72
C LEU A 216 12.60 6.59 -22.09
N THR A 217 13.81 7.03 -21.84
CA THR A 217 14.78 6.23 -21.04
C THR A 217 14.32 6.17 -19.58
N THR A 218 14.55 5.01 -18.94
CA THR A 218 14.32 4.89 -17.49
C THR A 218 15.48 5.53 -16.74
N SER A 219 15.25 6.11 -15.55
CA SER A 219 16.35 6.60 -14.71
C SER A 219 17.41 5.51 -14.48
N VAL A 220 16.98 4.24 -14.32
CA VAL A 220 17.88 3.10 -14.22
C VAL A 220 18.64 2.88 -15.53
N GLY A 221 17.97 2.96 -16.69
CA GLY A 221 18.62 2.82 -17.99
C GLY A 221 19.68 3.88 -18.24
N VAL A 222 19.36 5.15 -17.93
CA VAL A 222 20.30 6.28 -18.01
C VAL A 222 21.50 6.06 -17.08
N ALA A 223 21.26 5.63 -15.84
CA ALA A 223 22.33 5.41 -14.88
C ALA A 223 23.35 4.33 -15.31
N PHE A 224 22.94 3.39 -16.16
CA PHE A 224 23.80 2.34 -16.71
C PHE A 224 24.25 2.63 -18.17
N GLU A 225 23.89 3.78 -18.72
CA GLU A 225 24.24 4.12 -20.11
C GLU A 225 25.76 4.14 -20.33
N GLY A 226 26.23 3.50 -21.40
CA GLY A 226 27.66 3.41 -21.73
C GLY A 226 28.49 2.45 -20.84
N ILE A 227 27.95 1.99 -19.71
CA ILE A 227 28.65 1.11 -18.79
C ILE A 227 28.69 -0.32 -19.36
N ARG A 228 29.88 -0.94 -19.30
CA ARG A 228 30.11 -2.36 -19.61
C ARG A 228 30.69 -3.07 -18.39
N THR A 229 30.27 -4.33 -18.18
CA THR A 229 30.75 -5.10 -17.04
C THR A 229 30.84 -6.60 -17.33
N THR A 230 31.27 -7.37 -16.35
CA THR A 230 31.34 -8.82 -16.41
C THR A 230 30.01 -9.50 -16.07
N TRP A 231 29.81 -10.74 -16.50
CA TRP A 231 28.61 -11.52 -16.19
C TRP A 231 28.25 -11.59 -14.70
N PRO A 232 29.19 -11.82 -13.76
CA PRO A 232 28.82 -11.84 -12.33
C PRO A 232 28.21 -10.52 -11.85
N VAL A 233 28.75 -9.38 -12.30
CA VAL A 233 28.24 -8.06 -11.91
C VAL A 233 26.91 -7.77 -12.60
N ALA A 234 26.77 -8.10 -13.89
CA ALA A 234 25.49 -7.93 -14.59
C ALA A 234 24.37 -8.77 -13.95
N LEU A 235 24.67 -9.99 -13.50
CA LEU A 235 23.72 -10.81 -12.75
C LEU A 235 23.40 -10.23 -11.38
N ALA A 236 24.39 -9.63 -10.69
CA ALA A 236 24.14 -8.93 -9.43
C ALA A 236 23.21 -7.71 -9.63
N VAL A 237 23.40 -6.94 -10.72
CA VAL A 237 22.49 -5.84 -11.11
C VAL A 237 21.10 -6.39 -11.39
N MET A 238 20.98 -7.46 -12.16
CA MET A 238 19.69 -8.09 -12.43
C MET A 238 18.98 -8.52 -11.14
N VAL A 239 19.69 -9.18 -10.22
CA VAL A 239 19.11 -9.57 -8.91
C VAL A 239 18.71 -8.32 -8.11
N GLY A 240 19.51 -7.26 -8.12
CA GLY A 240 19.21 -5.99 -7.49
C GLY A 240 17.88 -5.40 -7.98
N VAL A 241 17.68 -5.32 -9.28
CA VAL A 241 16.52 -4.70 -9.93
C VAL A 241 15.28 -5.62 -9.93
N VAL A 242 15.48 -6.95 -10.06
CA VAL A 242 14.36 -7.90 -10.17
C VAL A 242 13.88 -8.42 -8.82
N VAL A 243 14.76 -8.47 -7.82
CA VAL A 243 14.42 -9.08 -6.52
C VAL A 243 14.55 -8.08 -5.37
N VAL A 244 15.73 -7.48 -5.20
CA VAL A 244 16.02 -6.68 -4.01
C VAL A 244 15.17 -5.40 -3.96
N ALA A 245 15.18 -4.61 -5.04
CA ALA A 245 14.38 -3.40 -5.12
C ALA A 245 12.87 -3.70 -5.00
N PRO A 246 12.27 -4.65 -5.75
CA PRO A 246 10.89 -5.04 -5.57
C PRO A 246 10.51 -5.45 -4.15
N VAL A 247 11.33 -6.25 -3.46
CA VAL A 247 11.07 -6.61 -2.05
C VAL A 247 10.99 -5.38 -1.16
N CYS A 248 11.96 -4.49 -1.28
CA CYS A 248 12.02 -3.26 -0.48
C CYS A 248 10.85 -2.31 -0.79
N GLU A 249 10.56 -2.10 -2.06
CA GLU A 249 9.48 -1.22 -2.51
C GLU A 249 8.10 -1.73 -2.09
N GLU A 250 7.84 -3.04 -2.20
CA GLU A 250 6.56 -3.60 -1.74
C GLU A 250 6.40 -3.48 -0.22
N ILE A 251 7.48 -3.57 0.56
CA ILE A 251 7.45 -3.31 2.01
C ILE A 251 7.06 -1.85 2.30
N VAL A 252 7.63 -0.90 1.56
CA VAL A 252 7.34 0.53 1.73
C VAL A 252 5.92 0.88 1.27
N TYR A 253 5.57 0.55 0.03
CA TYR A 253 4.32 1.04 -0.59
C TYR A 253 3.11 0.14 -0.29
N ARG A 254 3.24 -1.20 -0.39
CA ARG A 254 2.14 -2.15 -0.15
C ARG A 254 2.11 -2.65 1.30
N GLY A 255 3.21 -2.51 2.03
CA GLY A 255 3.26 -2.72 3.48
C GLY A 255 2.86 -1.46 4.24
N LEU A 256 3.80 -0.54 4.38
CA LEU A 256 3.69 0.64 5.26
C LEU A 256 2.62 1.64 4.77
N LEU A 257 2.77 2.17 3.56
CA LEU A 257 1.87 3.21 3.03
C LEU A 257 0.45 2.70 2.87
N TRP A 258 0.26 1.47 2.38
CA TRP A 258 -1.05 0.84 2.28
C TRP A 258 -1.79 0.86 3.61
N ASN A 259 -1.16 0.37 4.68
CA ASN A 259 -1.77 0.31 5.99
C ASN A 259 -1.93 1.70 6.63
N ALA A 260 -1.01 2.63 6.33
CA ALA A 260 -1.12 4.02 6.76
C ALA A 260 -2.37 4.70 6.19
N ILE A 261 -2.64 4.53 4.88
CA ILE A 261 -3.82 5.11 4.23
C ILE A 261 -5.08 4.34 4.64
N ALA A 262 -5.03 2.99 4.72
CA ALA A 262 -6.16 2.17 5.11
C ALA A 262 -6.69 2.47 6.52
N HIS A 263 -5.86 3.02 7.39
CA HIS A 263 -6.28 3.49 8.72
C HIS A 263 -7.28 4.66 8.64
N TRP A 264 -7.14 5.52 7.64
CA TRP A 264 -7.99 6.70 7.45
C TRP A 264 -9.11 6.47 6.43
N VAL A 265 -8.87 5.60 5.45
CA VAL A 265 -9.76 5.36 4.32
C VAL A 265 -10.32 3.94 4.40
N GLY A 266 -11.61 3.81 4.73
CA GLY A 266 -12.27 2.51 4.85
C GLY A 266 -12.48 1.77 3.53
N ASN A 267 -12.31 2.42 2.38
CA ASN A 267 -12.47 1.83 1.05
C ASN A 267 -11.13 1.32 0.50
N ARG A 268 -10.98 -0.01 0.42
CA ARG A 268 -9.77 -0.66 -0.08
C ARG A 268 -9.41 -0.33 -1.53
N TRP A 269 -10.39 0.02 -2.37
CA TRP A 269 -10.14 0.41 -3.75
C TRP A 269 -9.50 1.80 -3.83
N VAL A 270 -9.93 2.71 -2.94
CA VAL A 270 -9.30 4.03 -2.82
C VAL A 270 -7.87 3.88 -2.30
N VAL A 271 -7.63 3.03 -1.31
CA VAL A 271 -6.28 2.72 -0.82
C VAL A 271 -5.40 2.18 -1.94
N PHE A 272 -5.93 1.23 -2.74
CA PHE A 272 -5.25 0.67 -3.91
C PHE A 272 -4.83 1.73 -4.91
N VAL A 273 -5.76 2.61 -5.31
CA VAL A 273 -5.47 3.67 -6.29
C VAL A 273 -4.45 4.68 -5.75
N LEU A 274 -4.64 5.13 -4.49
CA LEU A 274 -3.73 6.11 -3.88
C LEU A 274 -2.32 5.56 -3.72
N THR A 275 -2.16 4.33 -3.21
CA THR A 275 -0.82 3.73 -3.05
C THR A 275 -0.13 3.47 -4.37
N THR A 276 -0.89 3.10 -5.41
CA THR A 276 -0.36 2.91 -6.77
C THR A 276 0.06 4.25 -7.39
N ALA A 277 -0.72 5.32 -7.19
CA ALA A 277 -0.39 6.65 -7.66
C ALA A 277 0.87 7.21 -6.96
N VAL A 278 0.94 7.09 -5.62
CA VAL A 278 2.13 7.52 -4.87
C VAL A 278 3.37 6.74 -5.31
N PHE A 279 3.26 5.42 -5.50
CA PHE A 279 4.35 4.59 -6.02
C PHE A 279 4.87 5.12 -7.38
N ALA A 280 3.97 5.40 -8.32
CA ALA A 280 4.35 5.91 -9.64
C ALA A 280 5.03 7.29 -9.56
N LEU A 281 4.53 8.18 -8.70
CA LEU A 281 5.07 9.52 -8.53
C LEU A 281 6.40 9.55 -7.77
N ALA A 282 6.62 8.61 -6.84
CA ALA A 282 7.84 8.50 -6.04
C ALA A 282 9.08 8.15 -6.87
N HIS A 283 8.91 7.66 -8.10
CA HIS A 283 10.02 7.48 -9.03
C HIS A 283 10.58 8.81 -9.57
N LEU A 284 9.89 9.94 -9.33
CA LEU A 284 10.24 11.29 -9.80
C LEU A 284 10.39 11.41 -11.34
N GLU A 285 9.91 10.42 -12.07
CA GLU A 285 9.86 10.37 -13.54
C GLU A 285 8.47 10.83 -14.02
N PHE A 286 8.16 12.13 -13.86
CA PHE A 286 6.80 12.65 -14.05
C PHE A 286 6.24 12.39 -15.45
N LEU A 287 7.08 12.43 -16.49
CA LEU A 287 6.67 12.09 -17.85
C LEU A 287 6.30 10.62 -17.99
N ARG A 288 6.92 9.72 -17.19
CA ARG A 288 6.65 8.28 -17.20
C ARG A 288 5.66 7.84 -16.11
N ALA A 289 5.28 8.74 -15.19
CA ALA A 289 4.37 8.41 -14.10
C ALA A 289 3.05 7.78 -14.56
N PRO A 290 2.39 8.19 -15.68
CA PRO A 290 1.21 7.51 -16.18
C PRO A 290 1.48 6.04 -16.57
N LEU A 291 2.60 5.76 -17.22
CA LEU A 291 3.01 4.39 -17.55
C LEU A 291 3.33 3.59 -16.28
N LEU A 292 4.09 4.16 -15.36
CA LEU A 292 4.44 3.53 -14.09
C LEU A 292 3.19 3.21 -13.25
N PHE A 293 2.17 4.08 -13.31
CA PHE A 293 0.88 3.80 -12.68
C PHE A 293 0.23 2.54 -13.26
N VAL A 294 0.18 2.40 -14.58
CA VAL A 294 -0.38 1.20 -15.25
C VAL A 294 0.44 -0.04 -14.92
N VAL A 295 1.77 0.07 -14.96
CA VAL A 295 2.71 -1.02 -14.61
C VAL A 295 2.53 -1.48 -13.17
N ALA A 296 2.20 -0.58 -12.25
CA ALA A 296 2.01 -0.88 -10.84
C ALA A 296 0.60 -1.43 -10.49
N LEU A 297 -0.37 -1.41 -11.42
CA LEU A 297 -1.72 -1.95 -11.16
C LEU A 297 -1.72 -3.44 -10.78
N PRO A 298 -1.04 -4.36 -11.49
CA PRO A 298 -0.98 -5.77 -11.10
C PRO A 298 -0.43 -5.98 -9.68
N LEU A 299 0.57 -5.20 -9.29
CA LEU A 299 1.20 -5.25 -7.96
C LEU A 299 0.19 -4.89 -6.86
N GLY A 300 -0.51 -3.78 -7.07
CA GLY A 300 -1.57 -3.34 -6.15
C GLY A 300 -2.75 -4.32 -6.11
N VAL A 301 -3.13 -4.94 -7.24
CA VAL A 301 -4.15 -6.00 -7.30
C VAL A 301 -3.72 -7.20 -6.47
N ALA A 302 -2.47 -7.63 -6.53
CA ALA A 302 -1.95 -8.73 -5.73
C ALA A 302 -2.11 -8.44 -4.21
N ARG A 303 -1.79 -7.24 -3.78
CA ARG A 303 -2.02 -6.78 -2.40
C ARG A 303 -3.51 -6.71 -2.04
N LEU A 304 -4.34 -6.18 -2.95
CA LEU A 304 -5.78 -6.03 -2.75
C LEU A 304 -6.48 -7.39 -2.55
N LEU A 305 -6.05 -8.41 -3.28
CA LEU A 305 -6.64 -9.75 -3.24
C LEU A 305 -6.16 -10.57 -2.05
N THR A 306 -4.86 -10.52 -1.73
CA THR A 306 -4.26 -11.38 -0.70
C THR A 306 -4.21 -10.74 0.69
N GLY A 307 -4.23 -9.40 0.77
CA GLY A 307 -3.98 -8.68 2.01
C GLY A 307 -2.52 -8.78 2.51
N ARG A 308 -1.61 -9.37 1.74
CA ARG A 308 -0.19 -9.59 2.09
C ARG A 308 0.73 -9.06 0.99
N VAL A 309 1.97 -8.71 1.35
CA VAL A 309 2.94 -8.14 0.39
C VAL A 309 3.60 -9.21 -0.50
N THR A 310 3.65 -10.48 -0.05
CA THR A 310 4.35 -11.55 -0.76
C THR A 310 3.89 -11.72 -2.21
N ALA A 311 2.58 -11.70 -2.46
CA ALA A 311 2.06 -11.81 -3.81
C ALA A 311 2.43 -10.59 -4.67
N GLY A 312 2.45 -9.39 -4.07
CA GLY A 312 2.94 -8.17 -4.74
C GLY A 312 4.41 -8.26 -5.10
N ILE A 313 5.27 -8.73 -4.18
CA ILE A 313 6.70 -8.94 -4.41
C ILE A 313 6.93 -9.87 -5.61
N VAL A 314 6.23 -11.00 -5.65
CA VAL A 314 6.38 -11.97 -6.75
C VAL A 314 5.87 -11.39 -8.08
N ALA A 315 4.70 -10.73 -8.08
CA ALA A 315 4.18 -10.09 -9.29
C ALA A 315 5.11 -8.97 -9.79
N HIS A 316 5.73 -8.22 -8.89
CA HIS A 316 6.71 -7.18 -9.20
C HIS A 316 7.98 -7.78 -9.80
N ALA A 317 8.53 -8.83 -9.19
CA ALA A 317 9.68 -9.52 -9.73
C ALA A 317 9.44 -10.07 -11.15
N VAL A 318 8.24 -10.64 -11.41
CA VAL A 318 7.84 -11.07 -12.77
C VAL A 318 7.80 -9.90 -13.74
N ASN A 319 7.23 -8.77 -13.33
CA ASN A 319 7.15 -7.58 -14.17
C ASN A 319 8.52 -6.97 -14.49
N ASN A 320 9.45 -7.00 -13.53
CA ASN A 320 10.81 -6.49 -13.69
C ASN A 320 11.77 -7.49 -14.36
N PHE A 321 11.35 -8.74 -14.56
CA PHE A 321 12.23 -9.78 -15.09
C PHE A 321 12.76 -9.46 -16.49
N LEU A 322 11.86 -9.12 -17.43
CA LEU A 322 12.25 -8.83 -18.81
C LEU A 322 13.14 -7.57 -18.92
N PRO A 323 12.78 -6.41 -18.32
CA PRO A 323 13.67 -5.26 -18.36
C PRO A 323 14.98 -5.49 -17.61
N GLY A 324 15.00 -6.23 -16.50
CA GLY A 324 16.23 -6.59 -15.78
C GLY A 324 17.13 -7.51 -16.57
N LEU A 325 16.56 -8.49 -17.30
CA LEU A 325 17.31 -9.36 -18.22
C LEU A 325 17.90 -8.55 -19.38
N ALA A 326 17.10 -7.67 -19.98
CA ALA A 326 17.57 -6.80 -21.06
C ALA A 326 18.73 -5.91 -20.60
N LEU A 327 18.63 -5.33 -19.40
CA LEU A 327 19.70 -4.54 -18.80
C LEU A 327 20.97 -5.37 -18.58
N ALA A 328 20.85 -6.58 -18.03
CA ALA A 328 22.01 -7.45 -17.81
C ALA A 328 22.72 -7.82 -19.13
N LEU A 329 21.94 -8.14 -20.19
CA LEU A 329 22.47 -8.45 -21.51
C LEU A 329 23.12 -7.22 -22.18
N MET A 330 22.55 -6.03 -21.97
CA MET A 330 23.16 -4.78 -22.41
C MET A 330 24.52 -4.53 -21.74
N LEU A 331 24.60 -4.74 -20.43
CA LEU A 331 25.82 -4.54 -19.63
C LEU A 331 26.96 -5.42 -20.04
N VAL A 332 26.71 -6.66 -20.51
CA VAL A 332 27.74 -7.57 -21.01
C VAL A 332 28.00 -7.40 -22.52
N GLY A 333 27.31 -6.46 -23.19
CA GLY A 333 27.52 -6.22 -24.63
C GLY A 333 26.87 -7.25 -25.54
N ALA A 334 25.93 -8.06 -25.04
CA ALA A 334 25.17 -9.02 -25.85
C ALA A 334 24.11 -8.35 -26.75
N PHE A 335 23.69 -7.11 -26.40
CA PHE A 335 22.90 -6.23 -27.26
C PHE A 335 23.65 -4.92 -27.51
N PRO A 336 23.46 -4.30 -28.70
CA PRO A 336 23.96 -2.95 -28.90
C PRO A 336 23.33 -2.01 -27.88
N ALA A 337 24.08 -1.01 -27.42
CA ALA A 337 23.50 0.09 -26.67
C ALA A 337 22.48 0.79 -27.57
N VAL A 338 21.28 0.93 -27.10
CA VAL A 338 20.18 1.64 -27.78
C VAL A 338 20.37 3.12 -27.56
#